data_201afbfa826e4c8f136e6bdcac8b1ca8
#
_entry.id   201afbfa826e4c8f136e6bdcac8b1ca8
#
_cell.length_a   1.000
_cell.length_b   1.000
_cell.length_c   1.000
_cell.angle_alpha   90.00
_cell.angle_beta   90.00
_cell.angle_gamma   90.00
#
_symmetry.space_group_name_H-M   'P 1'
#
loop_
_entity.id
_entity.type
_entity.pdbx_description
1 polymer ?
#
loop_
_entity_poly.entity_id
_entity_poly.type
_entity_poly.pdbx_seq_one_letter_code
_entity_poly.pdbx_strand_id
1 'polypeptide(L)'
;MSQNLQEPKVVSLHRPTAPIKPAASTWPREEVLALFDLPFNDLLFKAQETHRANFPDGDVELATLLSIKTGGCEEDCGYCPQAARYDTGVEAKKILDIDTVLDAAKQAKDNGATRFCMGAAWRSPKDRDMEKVEEMVRSVKALGLETCATLGMLEEHQAQRLKDAGLDYYNHNLDTAPEFYDNVISTREYQDRLDTLGHVREAGLKVCCGGIVGMGESRDQRAGLIAQLANLNPYPESVPINHLVQVEGTPLHGLPPLDPFEFVRTIAVARITMPKARVRLSAGRRELGEAVQAMCFMAGANSIFYGDKLLTTDNPEANDDRALLEKLGLRTRGAVLESVQKESCGC
;
A
#
# COMPACT_ATOMS: atom_id res chain seq x y z
N MET A 1 -63.04 16.67 18.93
CA MET A 1 -62.15 15.52 18.67
C MET A 1 -60.74 16.07 18.38
N SER A 2 -59.95 16.19 19.44
CA SER A 2 -58.56 16.69 19.34
C SER A 2 -57.64 15.50 19.10
N GLN A 3 -56.99 15.46 17.95
CA GLN A 3 -55.95 14.47 17.66
C GLN A 3 -54.66 14.89 18.33
N ASN A 4 -54.20 14.10 19.30
CA ASN A 4 -52.89 14.21 19.90
C ASN A 4 -51.84 13.72 18.87
N LEU A 5 -51.14 14.66 18.27
CA LEU A 5 -49.91 14.38 17.51
C LEU A 5 -48.78 14.14 18.52
N GLN A 6 -48.37 12.88 18.69
CA GLN A 6 -47.17 12.51 19.42
C GLN A 6 -45.95 12.95 18.62
N GLU A 7 -45.13 13.80 19.21
CA GLU A 7 -43.83 14.17 18.64
C GLU A 7 -42.91 12.93 18.49
N PRO A 8 -42.16 12.83 17.38
CA PRO A 8 -41.25 11.69 17.20
C PRO A 8 -40.12 11.76 18.22
N LYS A 9 -39.94 10.67 18.98
CA LYS A 9 -38.80 10.48 19.89
C LYS A 9 -37.51 10.48 19.07
N VAL A 10 -36.67 11.52 19.24
CA VAL A 10 -35.30 11.53 18.74
C VAL A 10 -34.51 10.46 19.51
N VAL A 11 -34.23 9.34 18.87
CA VAL A 11 -33.33 8.31 19.41
C VAL A 11 -31.90 8.82 19.24
N SER A 12 -31.29 9.26 20.34
CA SER A 12 -29.87 9.62 20.35
C SER A 12 -29.02 8.37 20.09
N LEU A 13 -28.42 8.28 18.91
CA LEU A 13 -27.48 7.22 18.52
C LEU A 13 -26.07 7.43 19.09
N HIS A 14 -25.96 7.89 20.33
CA HIS A 14 -24.68 7.90 21.02
C HIS A 14 -24.35 6.47 21.49
N ARG A 15 -23.73 5.68 20.60
CA ARG A 15 -22.98 4.50 21.02
C ARG A 15 -21.65 4.95 21.60
N PRO A 16 -21.22 4.47 22.78
CA PRO A 16 -19.89 4.77 23.28
C PRO A 16 -18.85 4.21 22.30
N THR A 17 -18.04 5.08 21.71
CA THR A 17 -16.89 4.70 20.91
C THR A 17 -15.88 4.02 21.82
N ALA A 18 -15.51 2.77 21.53
CA ALA A 18 -14.43 2.12 22.26
C ALA A 18 -13.14 2.97 22.15
N PRO A 19 -12.37 3.13 23.24
CA PRO A 19 -11.18 3.96 23.23
C PRO A 19 -10.17 3.49 22.17
N ILE A 20 -9.59 4.45 21.43
CA ILE A 20 -8.50 4.19 20.47
C ILE A 20 -7.28 3.70 21.25
N LYS A 21 -6.78 2.51 20.96
CA LYS A 21 -5.58 1.96 21.61
C LYS A 21 -4.34 2.82 21.33
N PRO A 22 -3.47 3.06 22.34
CA PRO A 22 -2.20 3.75 22.10
C PRO A 22 -1.28 2.95 21.15
N ALA A 23 -0.40 3.64 20.40
CA ALA A 23 0.44 3.10 19.35
C ALA A 23 1.40 1.95 19.76
N ALA A 24 1.58 1.70 21.07
CA ALA A 24 2.40 0.62 21.62
C ALA A 24 1.60 -0.62 22.07
N SER A 25 0.28 -0.65 21.82
CA SER A 25 -0.54 -1.80 22.21
C SER A 25 -0.48 -2.91 21.15
N THR A 26 -0.37 -4.16 21.61
CA THR A 26 -0.53 -5.32 20.73
C THR A 26 -1.99 -5.44 20.26
N TRP A 27 -2.16 -5.92 19.03
CA TRP A 27 -3.46 -6.19 18.42
C TRP A 27 -3.67 -7.70 18.32
N PRO A 28 -4.37 -8.35 19.29
CA PRO A 28 -4.79 -9.73 19.14
C PRO A 28 -5.66 -9.89 17.87
N ARG A 29 -5.53 -11.03 17.20
CA ARG A 29 -6.29 -11.30 15.96
C ARG A 29 -7.79 -11.17 16.16
N GLU A 30 -8.30 -11.62 17.30
CA GLU A 30 -9.73 -11.56 17.65
C GLU A 30 -10.23 -10.11 17.73
N GLU A 31 -9.41 -9.19 18.25
CA GLU A 31 -9.76 -7.77 18.29
C GLU A 31 -9.72 -7.14 16.90
N VAL A 32 -8.78 -7.56 16.05
CA VAL A 32 -8.74 -7.12 14.64
C VAL A 32 -9.95 -7.66 13.87
N LEU A 33 -10.30 -8.94 14.08
CA LEU A 33 -11.50 -9.54 13.48
C LEU A 33 -12.78 -8.83 13.93
N ALA A 34 -12.89 -8.48 15.20
CA ALA A 34 -14.04 -7.72 15.71
C ALA A 34 -14.20 -6.34 15.04
N LEU A 35 -13.09 -5.72 14.58
CA LEU A 35 -13.18 -4.50 13.74
C LEU A 35 -13.80 -4.79 12.38
N PHE A 36 -13.43 -5.90 11.73
CA PHE A 36 -14.04 -6.32 10.46
C PHE A 36 -15.55 -6.58 10.59
N ASP A 37 -16.02 -7.00 11.75
CA ASP A 37 -17.43 -7.34 12.01
C ASP A 37 -18.29 -6.13 12.41
N LEU A 38 -17.70 -4.96 12.61
CA LEU A 38 -18.46 -3.74 12.86
C LEU A 38 -19.44 -3.44 11.70
N PRO A 39 -20.59 -2.81 11.98
CA PRO A 39 -21.41 -2.23 10.93
C PRO A 39 -20.56 -1.34 10.02
N PHE A 40 -20.78 -1.44 8.70
CA PHE A 40 -19.87 -0.81 7.72
C PHE A 40 -19.64 0.68 7.97
N ASN A 41 -20.73 1.44 8.21
CA ASN A 41 -20.64 2.87 8.45
C ASN A 41 -19.92 3.21 9.77
N ASP A 42 -20.11 2.41 10.81
CA ASP A 42 -19.44 2.61 12.11
C ASP A 42 -17.92 2.36 11.97
N LEU A 43 -17.53 1.34 11.19
CA LEU A 43 -16.15 1.06 10.86
C LEU A 43 -15.49 2.23 10.10
N LEU A 44 -16.15 2.72 9.04
CA LEU A 44 -15.64 3.85 8.24
C LEU A 44 -15.51 5.12 9.07
N PHE A 45 -16.50 5.41 9.91
CA PHE A 45 -16.46 6.59 10.79
C PHE A 45 -15.25 6.52 11.74
N LYS A 46 -15.05 5.37 12.40
CA LYS A 46 -13.90 5.15 13.29
C LYS A 46 -12.56 5.26 12.56
N ALA A 47 -12.46 4.72 11.35
CA ALA A 47 -11.27 4.82 10.53
C ALA A 47 -10.98 6.26 10.12
N GLN A 48 -12.01 7.03 9.76
CA GLN A 48 -11.88 8.43 9.39
C GLN A 48 -11.51 9.33 10.57
N GLU A 49 -12.06 9.09 11.77
CA GLU A 49 -11.62 9.77 12.99
C GLU A 49 -10.12 9.53 13.25
N THR A 50 -9.70 8.25 13.18
CA THR A 50 -8.29 7.87 13.33
C THR A 50 -7.41 8.55 12.26
N HIS A 51 -7.87 8.57 11.01
CA HIS A 51 -7.15 9.21 9.92
C HIS A 51 -6.95 10.71 10.17
N ARG A 52 -8.01 11.46 10.45
CA ARG A 52 -7.95 12.91 10.68
C ARG A 52 -7.14 13.30 11.90
N ALA A 53 -7.18 12.49 12.96
CA ALA A 53 -6.36 12.72 14.15
C ALA A 53 -4.85 12.60 13.89
N ASN A 54 -4.43 11.81 12.88
CA ASN A 54 -3.02 11.55 12.57
C ASN A 54 -2.53 12.26 11.29
N PHE A 55 -3.45 12.65 10.40
CA PHE A 55 -3.18 13.35 9.13
C PHE A 55 -4.14 14.54 8.97
N PRO A 56 -3.96 15.62 9.77
CA PRO A 56 -4.87 16.76 9.78
C PRO A 56 -4.92 17.50 8.43
N ASP A 57 -3.84 17.47 7.65
CA ASP A 57 -3.76 18.11 6.34
C ASP A 57 -4.57 17.35 5.27
N GLY A 58 -4.89 16.08 5.53
CA GLY A 58 -5.68 15.22 4.63
C GLY A 58 -5.03 14.99 3.26
N ASP A 59 -3.69 15.07 3.20
CA ASP A 59 -2.92 14.93 1.97
C ASP A 59 -2.80 13.47 1.50
N VAL A 60 -2.86 13.26 0.19
CA VAL A 60 -2.61 11.98 -0.47
C VAL A 60 -1.19 11.96 -1.03
N GLU A 61 -0.40 10.95 -0.63
CA GLU A 61 0.93 10.72 -1.17
C GLU A 61 0.84 10.04 -2.53
N LEU A 62 1.53 10.61 -3.52
CA LEU A 62 1.71 10.02 -4.85
C LEU A 62 3.07 9.31 -4.91
N ALA A 63 3.06 8.01 -5.18
CA ALA A 63 4.26 7.22 -5.39
C ALA A 63 4.25 6.60 -6.79
N THR A 64 5.34 6.66 -7.51
CA THR A 64 5.49 5.98 -8.81
C THR A 64 6.35 4.74 -8.64
N LEU A 65 6.03 3.67 -9.37
CA LEU A 65 6.73 2.40 -9.33
C LEU A 65 7.30 2.06 -10.70
N LEU A 66 8.61 1.84 -10.76
CA LEU A 66 9.31 1.39 -11.96
C LEU A 66 9.85 -0.03 -11.78
N SER A 67 9.60 -0.92 -12.75
CA SER A 67 10.27 -2.22 -12.82
C SER A 67 11.68 -2.03 -13.37
N ILE A 68 12.69 -2.02 -12.50
CA ILE A 68 14.10 -1.91 -12.92
C ILE A 68 14.68 -3.21 -13.43
N LYS A 69 14.04 -4.35 -13.12
CA LYS A 69 14.33 -5.67 -13.67
C LYS A 69 13.04 -6.50 -13.70
N THR A 70 12.58 -6.85 -14.90
CA THR A 70 11.30 -7.53 -15.13
C THR A 70 11.52 -9.01 -15.43
N GLY A 71 10.61 -9.87 -14.93
CA GLY A 71 10.49 -11.29 -15.28
C GLY A 71 11.64 -12.19 -14.82
N GLY A 72 11.47 -13.49 -14.96
CA GLY A 72 12.48 -14.50 -14.63
C GLY A 72 12.80 -14.58 -13.14
N CYS A 73 11.83 -14.31 -12.24
CA CYS A 73 11.98 -14.52 -10.81
C CYS A 73 11.98 -16.01 -10.48
N GLU A 74 12.85 -16.42 -9.58
CA GLU A 74 12.99 -17.83 -9.15
C GLU A 74 11.86 -18.28 -8.19
N GLU A 75 11.06 -17.33 -7.65
CA GLU A 75 9.97 -17.61 -6.74
C GLU A 75 8.73 -18.14 -7.48
N ASP A 76 7.79 -18.73 -6.72
CA ASP A 76 6.55 -19.31 -7.23
C ASP A 76 5.27 -18.63 -6.73
N CYS A 77 5.37 -17.37 -6.33
CA CYS A 77 4.21 -16.62 -5.85
C CYS A 77 3.03 -16.77 -6.83
N GLY A 78 1.94 -17.41 -6.37
CA GLY A 78 0.81 -17.82 -7.21
C GLY A 78 0.05 -16.68 -7.91
N TYR A 79 0.27 -15.46 -7.47
CA TYR A 79 -0.31 -14.24 -8.06
C TYR A 79 0.63 -13.54 -9.05
N CYS A 80 1.92 -13.91 -9.09
CA CYS A 80 2.96 -13.08 -9.70
C CYS A 80 3.27 -13.51 -11.15
N PRO A 81 2.98 -12.66 -12.16
CA PRO A 81 3.28 -12.99 -13.54
C PRO A 81 4.78 -12.95 -13.89
N GLN A 82 5.64 -12.50 -12.97
CA GLN A 82 7.09 -12.42 -13.19
C GLN A 82 7.85 -13.70 -12.79
N ALA A 83 7.16 -14.70 -12.21
CA ALA A 83 7.75 -15.98 -11.84
C ALA A 83 8.18 -16.75 -13.10
N ALA A 84 9.43 -17.24 -13.11
CA ALA A 84 9.99 -17.91 -14.29
C ALA A 84 9.28 -19.22 -14.68
N ARG A 85 8.53 -19.80 -13.74
CA ARG A 85 7.82 -21.07 -13.93
C ARG A 85 6.42 -20.94 -14.56
N TYR A 86 5.89 -19.69 -14.66
CA TYR A 86 4.57 -19.45 -15.22
C TYR A 86 4.64 -18.88 -16.62
N ASP A 87 3.80 -19.39 -17.51
CA ASP A 87 3.67 -18.86 -18.88
C ASP A 87 2.63 -17.75 -18.91
N THR A 88 3.10 -16.54 -18.62
CA THR A 88 2.28 -15.33 -18.53
C THR A 88 2.58 -14.31 -19.64
N GLY A 89 3.44 -14.66 -20.60
CA GLY A 89 3.91 -13.74 -21.62
C GLY A 89 4.89 -12.66 -21.11
N VAL A 90 5.25 -12.66 -19.82
CA VAL A 90 6.23 -11.69 -19.28
C VAL A 90 7.65 -12.17 -19.55
N GLU A 91 8.32 -11.49 -20.47
CA GLU A 91 9.71 -11.79 -20.83
C GLU A 91 10.69 -11.34 -19.72
N ALA A 92 11.72 -12.18 -19.48
CA ALA A 92 12.81 -11.83 -18.58
C ALA A 92 13.73 -10.79 -19.22
N LYS A 93 13.87 -9.64 -18.56
CA LYS A 93 14.74 -8.52 -19.00
C LYS A 93 15.91 -8.34 -18.06
N LYS A 94 17.02 -7.83 -18.57
CA LYS A 94 18.16 -7.39 -17.77
C LYS A 94 17.77 -6.16 -16.93
N ILE A 95 18.55 -5.88 -15.89
CA ILE A 95 18.42 -4.65 -15.13
C ILE A 95 18.62 -3.43 -16.04
N LEU A 96 17.73 -2.44 -15.91
CA LEU A 96 17.77 -1.19 -16.67
C LEU A 96 19.09 -0.45 -16.47
N ASP A 97 19.44 0.40 -17.41
CA ASP A 97 20.51 1.38 -17.26
C ASP A 97 20.04 2.56 -16.36
N ILE A 98 20.99 3.31 -15.85
CA ILE A 98 20.75 4.39 -14.89
C ILE A 98 20.02 5.55 -15.56
N ASP A 99 20.35 5.88 -16.79
CA ASP A 99 19.74 7.00 -17.52
C ASP A 99 18.23 6.74 -17.70
N THR A 100 17.83 5.53 -18.06
CA THR A 100 16.41 5.13 -18.17
C THR A 100 15.69 5.31 -16.83
N VAL A 101 16.32 4.92 -15.72
CA VAL A 101 15.72 5.08 -14.37
C VAL A 101 15.60 6.54 -14.00
N LEU A 102 16.62 7.36 -14.28
CA LEU A 102 16.60 8.79 -14.00
C LEU A 102 15.55 9.54 -14.82
N ASP A 103 15.38 9.21 -16.08
CA ASP A 103 14.37 9.85 -16.91
C ASP A 103 12.96 9.53 -16.42
N ALA A 104 12.70 8.28 -16.04
CA ALA A 104 11.44 7.88 -15.41
C ALA A 104 11.22 8.59 -14.06
N ALA A 105 12.27 8.76 -13.24
CA ALA A 105 12.17 9.45 -11.96
C ALA A 105 11.92 10.95 -12.12
N LYS A 106 12.53 11.62 -13.10
CA LYS A 106 12.25 13.03 -13.44
C LYS A 106 10.80 13.19 -13.87
N GLN A 107 10.33 12.35 -14.80
CA GLN A 107 8.95 12.37 -15.25
C GLN A 107 7.96 12.16 -14.09
N ALA A 108 8.25 11.21 -13.18
CA ALA A 108 7.43 10.98 -11.99
C ALA A 108 7.37 12.23 -11.10
N LYS A 109 8.50 12.87 -10.86
CA LYS A 109 8.59 14.13 -10.09
C LYS A 109 7.80 15.25 -10.75
N ASP A 110 7.96 15.46 -12.05
CA ASP A 110 7.25 16.49 -12.82
C ASP A 110 5.73 16.27 -12.80
N ASN A 111 5.32 15.02 -12.70
CA ASN A 111 3.92 14.63 -12.53
C ASN A 111 3.42 14.74 -11.08
N GLY A 112 4.24 15.16 -10.12
CA GLY A 112 3.85 15.40 -8.73
C GLY A 112 4.08 14.23 -7.77
N ALA A 113 4.75 13.15 -8.20
CA ALA A 113 5.13 12.08 -7.28
C ALA A 113 6.16 12.60 -6.25
N THR A 114 5.97 12.24 -4.99
CA THR A 114 6.92 12.54 -3.90
C THR A 114 7.80 11.35 -3.56
N ARG A 115 7.42 10.14 -4.00
CA ARG A 115 8.17 8.91 -3.81
C ARG A 115 8.35 8.16 -5.13
N PHE A 116 9.56 7.65 -5.34
CA PHE A 116 9.88 6.79 -6.47
C PHE A 116 10.32 5.41 -5.99
N CYS A 117 9.57 4.39 -6.41
CA CYS A 117 9.78 2.99 -6.03
C CYS A 117 10.45 2.23 -7.18
N MET A 118 11.49 1.45 -6.88
CA MET A 118 12.24 0.64 -7.83
C MET A 118 12.05 -0.84 -7.50
N GLY A 119 11.39 -1.58 -8.39
CA GLY A 119 11.10 -3.01 -8.21
C GLY A 119 11.95 -3.90 -9.12
N ALA A 120 12.51 -4.98 -8.58
CA ALA A 120 13.22 -5.99 -9.35
C ALA A 120 12.65 -7.38 -9.10
N ALA A 121 12.42 -8.15 -10.16
CA ALA A 121 11.94 -9.52 -10.10
C ALA A 121 13.09 -10.47 -9.71
N TRP A 122 13.48 -10.43 -8.44
CA TRP A 122 14.49 -11.30 -7.82
C TRP A 122 13.92 -12.03 -6.60
N ARG A 123 14.46 -13.23 -6.35
CA ARG A 123 14.34 -13.87 -5.04
C ARG A 123 15.14 -13.10 -3.99
N SER A 124 16.38 -12.77 -4.32
CA SER A 124 17.32 -11.96 -3.56
C SER A 124 18.28 -11.29 -4.56
N PRO A 125 18.73 -10.05 -4.34
CA PRO A 125 19.72 -9.42 -5.19
C PRO A 125 21.08 -10.11 -5.02
N LYS A 126 21.84 -10.24 -6.12
CA LYS A 126 23.21 -10.71 -6.04
C LYS A 126 24.13 -9.53 -5.75
N ASP A 127 25.17 -9.71 -4.96
CA ASP A 127 26.10 -8.64 -4.56
C ASP A 127 26.73 -7.90 -5.74
N ARG A 128 26.94 -8.60 -6.87
CA ARG A 128 27.43 -8.00 -8.11
C ARG A 128 26.45 -7.00 -8.75
N ASP A 129 25.16 -7.13 -8.44
CA ASP A 129 24.09 -6.27 -8.99
C ASP A 129 23.81 -5.08 -8.04
N MET A 130 24.28 -5.16 -6.78
CA MET A 130 24.01 -4.15 -5.75
C MET A 130 24.62 -2.79 -6.09
N GLU A 131 25.85 -2.74 -6.62
CA GLU A 131 26.53 -1.48 -6.97
C GLU A 131 25.66 -0.63 -7.91
N LYS A 132 25.07 -1.28 -8.93
CA LYS A 132 24.20 -0.60 -9.89
C LYS A 132 22.90 -0.11 -9.23
N VAL A 133 22.33 -0.89 -8.32
CA VAL A 133 21.11 -0.47 -7.59
C VAL A 133 21.42 0.70 -6.65
N GLU A 134 22.55 0.67 -5.95
CA GLU A 134 22.99 1.77 -5.09
C GLU A 134 23.18 3.07 -5.86
N GLU A 135 23.75 2.99 -7.07
CA GLU A 135 23.91 4.17 -7.94
C GLU A 135 22.54 4.72 -8.37
N MET A 136 21.58 3.84 -8.73
CA MET A 136 20.19 4.25 -9.00
C MET A 136 19.57 4.96 -7.79
N VAL A 137 19.74 4.40 -6.58
CA VAL A 137 19.21 4.99 -5.34
C VAL A 137 19.80 6.38 -5.11
N ARG A 138 21.14 6.53 -5.18
CA ARG A 138 21.81 7.83 -5.00
C ARG A 138 21.33 8.87 -6.01
N SER A 139 21.20 8.45 -7.26
CA SER A 139 20.83 9.32 -8.37
C SER A 139 19.37 9.80 -8.27
N VAL A 140 18.43 8.88 -7.94
CA VAL A 140 17.02 9.24 -7.71
C VAL A 140 16.88 10.12 -6.46
N LYS A 141 17.61 9.81 -5.38
CA LYS A 141 17.64 10.61 -4.16
C LYS A 141 18.11 12.05 -4.43
N ALA A 142 19.10 12.23 -5.29
CA ALA A 142 19.61 13.54 -5.67
C ALA A 142 18.56 14.41 -6.40
N LEU A 143 17.52 13.82 -6.99
CA LEU A 143 16.36 14.54 -7.53
C LEU A 143 15.42 15.09 -6.45
N GLY A 144 15.62 14.75 -5.17
CA GLY A 144 14.78 15.18 -4.05
C GLY A 144 13.53 14.30 -3.83
N LEU A 145 13.45 13.13 -4.45
CA LEU A 145 12.39 12.15 -4.22
C LEU A 145 12.70 11.29 -2.99
N GLU A 146 11.66 10.87 -2.26
CA GLU A 146 11.80 9.71 -1.36
C GLU A 146 12.02 8.46 -2.20
N THR A 147 12.97 7.63 -1.80
CA THR A 147 13.31 6.40 -2.52
C THR A 147 12.78 5.17 -1.83
N CYS A 148 12.25 4.23 -2.61
CA CYS A 148 11.81 2.93 -2.12
C CYS A 148 12.33 1.83 -3.05
N ALA A 149 12.76 0.70 -2.51
CA ALA A 149 13.21 -0.44 -3.30
C ALA A 149 12.49 -1.74 -2.90
N THR A 150 12.22 -2.60 -3.89
CA THR A 150 11.65 -3.95 -3.74
C THR A 150 12.54 -4.91 -4.53
N LEU A 151 13.47 -5.57 -3.87
CA LEU A 151 14.52 -6.37 -4.53
C LEU A 151 14.46 -7.86 -4.13
N GLY A 152 13.41 -8.29 -3.44
CA GLY A 152 13.31 -9.62 -2.84
C GLY A 152 13.85 -9.64 -1.40
N MET A 153 14.37 -10.78 -0.96
CA MET A 153 14.97 -10.93 0.38
C MET A 153 16.31 -10.19 0.44
N LEU A 154 16.62 -9.60 1.58
CA LEU A 154 17.90 -8.94 1.84
C LEU A 154 18.65 -9.64 2.98
N GLU A 155 19.95 -9.75 2.82
CA GLU A 155 20.88 -10.00 3.90
C GLU A 155 21.23 -8.69 4.62
N GLU A 156 21.71 -8.78 5.86
CA GLU A 156 22.08 -7.63 6.69
C GLU A 156 23.01 -6.64 5.97
N HIS A 157 24.10 -7.16 5.36
CA HIS A 157 25.07 -6.32 4.64
C HIS A 157 24.45 -5.60 3.43
N GLN A 158 23.47 -6.21 2.73
CA GLN A 158 22.78 -5.62 1.59
C GLN A 158 21.85 -4.51 2.05
N ALA A 159 21.13 -4.70 3.17
CA ALA A 159 20.29 -3.67 3.77
C ALA A 159 21.12 -2.45 4.19
N GLN A 160 22.28 -2.66 4.79
CA GLN A 160 23.20 -1.60 5.18
C GLN A 160 23.73 -0.83 3.95
N ARG A 161 24.14 -1.52 2.88
CA ARG A 161 24.60 -0.90 1.63
C ARG A 161 23.53 0.02 1.01
N LEU A 162 22.26 -0.42 1.01
CA LEU A 162 21.15 0.40 0.51
C LEU A 162 20.93 1.63 1.40
N LYS A 163 21.05 1.48 2.72
CA LYS A 163 20.98 2.61 3.65
C LYS A 163 22.07 3.63 3.38
N ASP A 164 23.31 3.17 3.21
CA ASP A 164 24.47 4.03 2.92
C ASP A 164 24.35 4.74 1.55
N ALA A 165 23.66 4.10 0.60
CA ALA A 165 23.29 4.70 -0.67
C ALA A 165 22.19 5.80 -0.56
N GLY A 166 21.52 5.92 0.61
CA GLY A 166 20.49 6.91 0.88
C GLY A 166 19.06 6.43 0.64
N LEU A 167 18.83 5.10 0.60
CA LEU A 167 17.47 4.54 0.51
C LEU A 167 16.64 4.97 1.72
N ASP A 168 15.40 5.39 1.50
CA ASP A 168 14.49 5.77 2.58
C ASP A 168 13.62 4.59 3.04
N TYR A 169 13.08 3.81 2.11
CA TYR A 169 12.16 2.72 2.36
C TYR A 169 12.60 1.43 1.67
N TYR A 170 12.40 0.31 2.34
CA TYR A 170 12.45 -0.98 1.69
C TYR A 170 11.05 -1.62 1.70
N ASN A 171 10.58 -2.06 0.53
CA ASN A 171 9.31 -2.77 0.43
C ASN A 171 9.54 -4.28 0.45
N HIS A 172 8.93 -4.93 1.41
CA HIS A 172 8.86 -6.39 1.49
C HIS A 172 7.55 -6.81 2.14
N ASN A 173 6.57 -7.17 1.32
CA ASN A 173 5.24 -7.48 1.80
C ASN A 173 5.20 -8.81 2.55
N LEU A 174 4.32 -8.95 3.53
CA LEU A 174 3.97 -10.26 4.12
C LEU A 174 3.06 -11.08 3.20
N ASP A 175 2.45 -10.42 2.22
CA ASP A 175 1.50 -10.90 1.23
C ASP A 175 0.17 -11.35 1.83
N THR A 176 0.16 -12.27 2.80
CA THR A 176 -1.06 -12.79 3.45
C THR A 176 -0.79 -13.16 4.92
N ALA A 177 -1.76 -13.77 5.59
CA ALA A 177 -1.59 -14.29 6.95
C ALA A 177 -0.65 -15.52 6.96
N PRO A 178 0.08 -15.77 8.08
CA PRO A 178 1.00 -16.91 8.18
C PRO A 178 0.36 -18.24 7.82
N GLU A 179 -0.85 -18.49 8.32
CA GLU A 179 -1.58 -19.74 8.12
C GLU A 179 -2.16 -19.94 6.71
N PHE A 180 -2.15 -18.89 5.87
CA PHE A 180 -2.57 -18.99 4.48
C PHE A 180 -1.39 -18.92 3.51
N TYR A 181 -0.19 -18.63 3.99
CA TYR A 181 0.99 -18.33 3.19
C TYR A 181 1.38 -19.48 2.25
N ASP A 182 1.39 -20.71 2.75
CA ASP A 182 1.77 -21.90 1.97
C ASP A 182 0.80 -22.24 0.82
N ASN A 183 -0.41 -21.67 0.84
CA ASN A 183 -1.34 -21.76 -0.28
C ASN A 183 -0.96 -20.85 -1.46
N VAL A 184 -0.06 -19.90 -1.23
CA VAL A 184 0.29 -18.86 -2.20
C VAL A 184 1.73 -18.98 -2.68
N ILE A 185 2.65 -19.37 -1.80
CA ILE A 185 4.09 -19.42 -2.05
C ILE A 185 4.67 -20.66 -1.39
N SER A 186 5.47 -21.44 -2.12
CA SER A 186 6.14 -22.64 -1.59
C SER A 186 7.67 -22.58 -1.65
N THR A 187 8.24 -21.60 -2.36
CA THR A 187 9.69 -21.49 -2.58
C THR A 187 10.45 -20.81 -1.45
N ARG A 188 9.74 -20.23 -0.48
CA ARG A 188 10.28 -19.61 0.74
C ARG A 188 9.27 -19.69 1.87
N GLU A 189 9.76 -19.60 3.09
CA GLU A 189 8.94 -19.62 4.30
C GLU A 189 8.45 -18.21 4.68
N TYR A 190 7.41 -18.13 5.49
CA TYR A 190 6.94 -16.85 6.03
C TYR A 190 8.00 -16.14 6.88
N GLN A 191 8.82 -16.93 7.60
CA GLN A 191 9.92 -16.42 8.42
C GLN A 191 10.96 -15.66 7.59
N ASP A 192 11.28 -16.10 6.36
CA ASP A 192 12.22 -15.40 5.47
C ASP A 192 11.81 -13.94 5.22
N ARG A 193 10.49 -13.66 5.23
CA ARG A 193 9.98 -12.30 5.09
C ARG A 193 10.20 -11.47 6.34
N LEU A 194 9.97 -12.07 7.52
CA LEU A 194 10.19 -11.42 8.80
C LEU A 194 11.67 -11.13 9.01
N ASP A 195 12.56 -12.06 8.66
CA ASP A 195 14.01 -11.88 8.77
C ASP A 195 14.49 -10.73 7.87
N THR A 196 14.00 -10.67 6.62
CA THR A 196 14.29 -9.53 5.73
C THR A 196 13.85 -8.20 6.35
N LEU A 197 12.65 -8.14 6.94
CA LEU A 197 12.16 -6.93 7.62
C LEU A 197 13.00 -6.59 8.85
N GLY A 198 13.52 -7.59 9.56
CA GLY A 198 14.50 -7.45 10.65
C GLY A 198 15.76 -6.73 10.16
N HIS A 199 16.43 -7.27 9.12
CA HIS A 199 17.64 -6.67 8.52
C HIS A 199 17.40 -5.23 8.05
N VAL A 200 16.21 -4.96 7.45
CA VAL A 200 15.81 -3.62 7.02
C VAL A 200 15.73 -2.65 8.22
N ARG A 201 15.14 -3.09 9.33
CA ARG A 201 15.02 -2.28 10.56
C ARG A 201 16.37 -2.04 11.23
N GLU A 202 17.22 -3.08 11.32
CA GLU A 202 18.56 -2.99 11.90
C GLU A 202 19.44 -2.00 11.15
N ALA A 203 19.33 -1.97 9.80
CA ALA A 203 20.00 -0.96 8.97
C ALA A 203 19.41 0.45 9.14
N GLY A 204 18.32 0.65 9.90
CA GLY A 204 17.67 1.95 10.09
C GLY A 204 16.90 2.46 8.87
N LEU A 205 16.46 1.56 7.99
CA LEU A 205 15.53 1.86 6.90
C LEU A 205 14.09 1.90 7.40
N LYS A 206 13.25 2.70 6.75
CA LYS A 206 11.81 2.63 6.94
C LYS A 206 11.24 1.42 6.20
N VAL A 207 10.19 0.82 6.76
CA VAL A 207 9.52 -0.34 6.19
C VAL A 207 8.29 0.07 5.40
N CYS A 208 8.20 -0.41 4.16
CA CYS A 208 6.98 -0.47 3.38
C CYS A 208 6.56 -1.95 3.33
N CYS A 209 5.48 -2.30 4.02
CA CYS A 209 5.06 -3.70 4.13
C CYS A 209 3.55 -3.79 4.24
N GLY A 210 2.94 -4.64 3.44
CA GLY A 210 1.51 -4.86 3.38
C GLY A 210 1.19 -6.25 2.85
N GLY A 211 0.09 -6.37 2.10
CA GLY A 211 -0.34 -7.64 1.56
C GLY A 211 -1.24 -7.52 0.34
N ILE A 212 -1.71 -8.68 -0.09
CA ILE A 212 -2.63 -8.85 -1.21
C ILE A 212 -3.90 -9.51 -0.66
N VAL A 213 -5.06 -9.00 -1.02
CA VAL A 213 -6.35 -9.56 -0.63
C VAL A 213 -7.15 -9.97 -1.86
N GLY A 214 -7.99 -10.97 -1.71
CA GLY A 214 -8.73 -11.59 -2.82
C GLY A 214 -8.04 -12.82 -3.42
N MET A 215 -7.08 -13.41 -2.70
CA MET A 215 -6.38 -14.63 -3.10
C MET A 215 -7.11 -15.92 -2.67
N GLY A 216 -8.34 -15.80 -2.19
CA GLY A 216 -9.15 -16.92 -1.65
C GLY A 216 -9.11 -17.04 -0.12
N GLU A 217 -8.42 -16.12 0.54
CA GLU A 217 -8.37 -16.05 2.00
C GLU A 217 -9.71 -15.65 2.63
N SER A 218 -9.98 -16.12 3.82
CA SER A 218 -11.15 -15.74 4.62
C SER A 218 -10.96 -14.35 5.27
N ARG A 219 -12.08 -13.77 5.78
CA ARG A 219 -12.02 -12.54 6.57
C ARG A 219 -11.13 -12.69 7.81
N ASP A 220 -11.18 -13.82 8.46
CA ASP A 220 -10.35 -14.13 9.63
C ASP A 220 -8.85 -14.15 9.27
N GLN A 221 -8.49 -14.72 8.11
CA GLN A 221 -7.11 -14.66 7.59
C GLN A 221 -6.69 -13.24 7.21
N ARG A 222 -7.58 -12.40 6.65
CA ARG A 222 -7.29 -10.97 6.45
C ARG A 222 -7.05 -10.26 7.77
N ALA A 223 -7.82 -10.59 8.82
CA ALA A 223 -7.57 -10.07 10.16
C ALA A 223 -6.21 -10.53 10.69
N GLY A 224 -5.81 -11.78 10.42
CA GLY A 224 -4.49 -12.31 10.72
C GLY A 224 -3.36 -11.51 10.06
N LEU A 225 -3.47 -11.20 8.76
CA LEU A 225 -2.50 -10.35 8.05
C LEU A 225 -2.38 -8.97 8.70
N ILE A 226 -3.51 -8.30 8.97
CA ILE A 226 -3.48 -6.95 9.57
C ILE A 226 -2.93 -7.01 11.00
N ALA A 227 -3.25 -8.04 11.79
CA ALA A 227 -2.68 -8.22 13.12
C ALA A 227 -1.16 -8.40 13.08
N GLN A 228 -0.64 -9.19 12.12
CA GLN A 228 0.82 -9.34 11.94
C GLN A 228 1.49 -8.01 11.62
N LEU A 229 0.95 -7.24 10.68
CA LEU A 229 1.49 -5.92 10.32
C LEU A 229 1.46 -4.95 11.49
N ALA A 230 0.34 -4.88 12.22
CA ALA A 230 0.16 -3.97 13.34
C ALA A 230 1.03 -4.31 14.56
N ASN A 231 1.45 -5.56 14.69
CA ASN A 231 2.29 -6.04 15.79
C ASN A 231 3.80 -6.05 15.47
N LEU A 232 4.21 -5.72 14.24
CA LEU A 232 5.61 -5.41 13.97
C LEU A 232 6.01 -4.20 14.83
N ASN A 233 7.20 -4.21 15.41
CA ASN A 233 7.65 -3.17 16.34
C ASN A 233 8.92 -2.44 15.82
N PRO A 234 8.78 -1.21 15.31
CA PRO A 234 7.51 -0.50 15.04
C PRO A 234 6.74 -1.10 13.86
N TYR A 235 5.42 -0.89 13.80
CA TYR A 235 4.65 -1.25 12.61
C TYR A 235 5.12 -0.47 11.37
N PRO A 236 4.83 -0.92 10.13
CA PRO A 236 5.35 -0.29 8.91
C PRO A 236 4.91 1.17 8.78
N GLU A 237 5.81 2.02 8.32
CA GLU A 237 5.51 3.43 8.00
C GLU A 237 4.63 3.56 6.74
N SER A 238 4.67 2.55 5.87
CA SER A 238 3.85 2.50 4.66
C SER A 238 3.26 1.09 4.50
N VAL A 239 1.94 1.03 4.31
CA VAL A 239 1.17 -0.23 4.25
C VAL A 239 0.41 -0.29 2.92
N PRO A 240 1.01 -0.88 1.88
CA PRO A 240 0.31 -1.13 0.62
C PRO A 240 -0.70 -2.28 0.78
N ILE A 241 -1.95 -2.02 0.47
CA ILE A 241 -2.99 -3.04 0.33
C ILE A 241 -3.27 -3.20 -1.16
N ASN A 242 -3.01 -4.39 -1.67
CA ASN A 242 -3.23 -4.75 -3.06
C ASN A 242 -4.55 -5.53 -3.16
N HIS A 243 -5.37 -5.20 -4.13
CA HIS A 243 -6.42 -6.10 -4.60
C HIS A 243 -5.79 -7.03 -5.64
N LEU A 244 -6.09 -8.34 -5.58
CA LEU A 244 -5.54 -9.31 -6.53
C LEU A 244 -5.89 -8.90 -7.96
N VAL A 245 -4.88 -8.66 -8.77
CA VAL A 245 -5.01 -8.55 -10.23
C VAL A 245 -4.78 -9.94 -10.81
N GLN A 246 -5.81 -10.51 -11.40
CA GLN A 246 -5.74 -11.85 -11.97
C GLN A 246 -5.04 -11.81 -13.32
N VAL A 247 -3.94 -12.55 -13.46
CA VAL A 247 -3.18 -12.64 -14.71
C VAL A 247 -3.25 -14.06 -15.24
N GLU A 248 -3.64 -14.20 -16.50
CA GLU A 248 -3.68 -15.50 -17.18
C GLU A 248 -2.31 -16.18 -17.13
N GLY A 249 -2.29 -17.49 -16.91
CA GLY A 249 -1.08 -18.28 -16.75
C GLY A 249 -0.56 -18.34 -15.29
N THR A 250 -1.11 -17.54 -14.36
CA THR A 250 -0.79 -17.66 -12.93
C THR A 250 -1.75 -18.62 -12.21
N PRO A 251 -1.30 -19.30 -11.13
CA PRO A 251 -2.15 -20.23 -10.36
C PRO A 251 -3.42 -19.61 -9.79
N LEU A 252 -3.41 -18.32 -9.44
CA LEU A 252 -4.57 -17.64 -8.84
C LEU A 252 -5.49 -16.98 -9.88
N HIS A 253 -5.25 -17.21 -11.17
CA HIS A 253 -6.18 -16.79 -12.22
C HIS A 253 -7.51 -17.57 -12.15
N GLY A 254 -8.63 -16.90 -12.32
CA GLY A 254 -9.97 -17.52 -12.32
C GLY A 254 -10.60 -17.65 -10.94
N LEU A 255 -9.98 -17.13 -9.87
CA LEU A 255 -10.61 -17.05 -8.57
C LEU A 255 -11.83 -16.11 -8.57
N PRO A 256 -12.86 -16.39 -7.76
CA PRO A 256 -13.93 -15.42 -7.54
C PRO A 256 -13.37 -14.09 -7.04
N PRO A 257 -13.83 -12.94 -7.58
CA PRO A 257 -13.38 -11.63 -7.13
C PRO A 257 -13.76 -11.39 -5.67
N LEU A 258 -12.90 -10.69 -4.93
CA LEU A 258 -13.22 -10.23 -3.58
C LEU A 258 -14.35 -9.21 -3.64
N ASP A 259 -15.30 -9.32 -2.70
CA ASP A 259 -16.33 -8.30 -2.49
C ASP A 259 -15.67 -6.93 -2.24
N PRO A 260 -16.00 -5.88 -3.01
CA PRO A 260 -15.40 -4.55 -2.84
C PRO A 260 -15.56 -3.98 -1.42
N PHE A 261 -16.64 -4.28 -0.72
CA PHE A 261 -16.82 -3.86 0.67
C PHE A 261 -15.83 -4.52 1.62
N GLU A 262 -15.42 -5.76 1.35
CA GLU A 262 -14.36 -6.43 2.13
C GLU A 262 -13.00 -5.76 1.91
N PHE A 263 -12.72 -5.29 0.69
CA PHE A 263 -11.52 -4.51 0.42
C PHE A 263 -11.53 -3.19 1.22
N VAL A 264 -12.62 -2.44 1.18
CA VAL A 264 -12.77 -1.18 1.93
C VAL A 264 -12.65 -1.43 3.44
N ARG A 265 -13.25 -2.50 3.97
CA ARG A 265 -13.09 -2.92 5.37
C ARG A 265 -11.61 -3.14 5.72
N THR A 266 -10.85 -3.81 4.83
CA THR A 266 -9.42 -4.05 5.05
C THR A 266 -8.63 -2.74 5.16
N ILE A 267 -8.92 -1.75 4.31
CA ILE A 267 -8.32 -0.41 4.40
C ILE A 267 -8.67 0.26 5.74
N ALA A 268 -9.95 0.22 6.14
CA ALA A 268 -10.40 0.83 7.40
C ALA A 268 -9.73 0.19 8.62
N VAL A 269 -9.66 -1.13 8.67
CA VAL A 269 -9.01 -1.87 9.76
C VAL A 269 -7.50 -1.59 9.80
N ALA A 270 -6.84 -1.54 8.64
CA ALA A 270 -5.42 -1.16 8.55
C ALA A 270 -5.19 0.27 9.10
N ARG A 271 -6.06 1.23 8.79
CA ARG A 271 -5.99 2.60 9.33
C ARG A 271 -6.13 2.64 10.85
N ILE A 272 -7.11 1.91 11.40
CA ILE A 272 -7.37 1.90 12.85
C ILE A 272 -6.21 1.28 13.62
N THR A 273 -5.67 0.18 13.11
CA THR A 273 -4.62 -0.60 13.79
C THR A 273 -3.23 0.03 13.64
N MET A 274 -3.00 0.76 12.54
CA MET A 274 -1.74 1.43 12.24
C MET A 274 -1.96 2.93 11.96
N PRO A 275 -2.30 3.72 12.99
CA PRO A 275 -2.83 5.08 12.84
C PRO A 275 -1.90 6.07 12.15
N LYS A 276 -0.59 5.91 12.24
CA LYS A 276 0.41 6.79 11.64
C LYS A 276 0.99 6.28 10.31
N ALA A 277 0.59 5.08 9.86
CA ALA A 277 1.07 4.53 8.60
C ALA A 277 0.47 5.26 7.39
N ARG A 278 1.21 5.36 6.29
CA ARG A 278 0.65 5.66 4.97
C ARG A 278 -0.03 4.39 4.44
N VAL A 279 -1.36 4.33 4.53
CA VAL A 279 -2.15 3.23 3.96
C VAL A 279 -2.33 3.50 2.47
N ARG A 280 -1.78 2.61 1.65
CA ARG A 280 -1.70 2.81 0.20
C ARG A 280 -2.66 1.91 -0.55
N LEU A 281 -3.45 2.50 -1.44
CA LEU A 281 -4.12 1.77 -2.51
C LEU A 281 -3.07 1.44 -3.57
N SER A 282 -2.83 0.14 -3.75
CA SER A 282 -1.76 -0.36 -4.59
C SER A 282 -2.34 -1.02 -5.86
N ALA A 283 -2.01 -2.27 -6.17
CA ALA A 283 -2.56 -2.95 -7.35
C ALA A 283 -4.08 -3.15 -7.27
N GLY A 284 -4.74 -3.30 -8.42
CA GLY A 284 -6.16 -3.60 -8.55
C GLY A 284 -7.08 -2.38 -8.48
N ARG A 285 -6.55 -1.17 -8.59
CA ARG A 285 -7.35 0.07 -8.52
C ARG A 285 -8.30 0.25 -9.71
N ARG A 286 -7.94 -0.24 -10.89
CA ARG A 286 -8.80 -0.19 -12.09
C ARG A 286 -10.07 -1.02 -11.88
N GLU A 287 -9.91 -2.21 -11.34
CA GLU A 287 -11.00 -3.17 -11.08
C GLU A 287 -11.97 -2.66 -10.02
N LEU A 288 -11.46 -1.89 -9.04
CA LEU A 288 -12.27 -1.29 -7.98
C LEU A 288 -13.18 -0.14 -8.48
N GLY A 289 -12.75 0.59 -9.51
CA GLY A 289 -13.45 1.77 -10.01
C GLY A 289 -13.44 2.96 -9.03
N GLU A 290 -13.91 4.13 -9.50
CA GLU A 290 -13.86 5.39 -8.74
C GLU A 290 -14.62 5.37 -7.42
N ALA A 291 -15.85 4.82 -7.41
CA ALA A 291 -16.71 4.85 -6.21
C ALA A 291 -16.10 4.06 -5.04
N VAL A 292 -15.51 2.89 -5.32
CA VAL A 292 -14.85 2.07 -4.30
C VAL A 292 -13.55 2.75 -3.83
N GLN A 293 -12.78 3.35 -4.73
CA GLN A 293 -11.60 4.12 -4.35
C GLN A 293 -11.97 5.32 -3.46
N ALA A 294 -13.07 6.03 -3.75
CA ALA A 294 -13.58 7.10 -2.89
C ALA A 294 -13.92 6.59 -1.48
N MET A 295 -14.56 5.42 -1.37
CA MET A 295 -14.82 4.77 -0.08
C MET A 295 -13.51 4.38 0.63
N CYS A 296 -12.48 3.96 -0.09
CA CYS A 296 -11.16 3.67 0.49
C CYS A 296 -10.49 4.92 1.07
N PHE A 297 -10.60 6.09 0.41
CA PHE A 297 -10.12 7.35 0.99
C PHE A 297 -10.92 7.74 2.24
N MET A 298 -12.24 7.53 2.24
CA MET A 298 -13.06 7.70 3.44
C MET A 298 -12.66 6.72 4.55
N ALA A 299 -12.27 5.50 4.21
CA ALA A 299 -11.73 4.50 5.12
C ALA A 299 -10.29 4.79 5.61
N GLY A 300 -9.69 5.91 5.17
CA GLY A 300 -8.40 6.39 5.64
C GLY A 300 -7.20 6.00 4.78
N ALA A 301 -7.39 5.53 3.54
CA ALA A 301 -6.29 5.49 2.58
C ALA A 301 -5.75 6.91 2.35
N ASN A 302 -4.43 7.07 2.26
CA ASN A 302 -3.78 8.36 2.05
C ASN A 302 -2.50 8.26 1.23
N SER A 303 -2.37 7.23 0.43
CA SER A 303 -1.31 7.07 -0.57
C SER A 303 -1.83 6.23 -1.73
N ILE A 304 -1.36 6.50 -2.94
CA ILE A 304 -1.64 5.71 -4.14
C ILE A 304 -0.35 5.44 -4.92
N PHE A 305 -0.32 4.33 -5.67
CA PHE A 305 0.60 4.25 -6.80
C PHE A 305 -0.01 5.02 -7.96
N TYR A 306 0.78 5.96 -8.48
CA TYR A 306 0.43 6.93 -9.49
C TYR A 306 1.19 6.67 -10.78
N GLY A 307 0.50 6.77 -11.92
CA GLY A 307 1.02 6.43 -13.24
C GLY A 307 0.37 5.17 -13.80
N ASP A 308 0.29 5.09 -15.11
CA ASP A 308 -0.47 4.13 -15.92
C ASP A 308 -0.03 2.66 -15.78
N LYS A 309 1.15 2.43 -15.22
CA LYS A 309 1.70 1.08 -15.06
C LYS A 309 2.31 0.87 -13.68
N LEU A 310 2.04 -0.30 -13.10
CA LEU A 310 2.82 -0.88 -12.01
C LEU A 310 3.97 -1.73 -12.59
N LEU A 311 4.43 -2.77 -11.91
CA LEU A 311 5.56 -3.58 -12.41
C LEU A 311 5.27 -4.20 -13.79
N THR A 312 4.14 -4.89 -13.91
CA THR A 312 3.73 -5.61 -15.13
C THR A 312 2.22 -5.52 -15.40
N THR A 313 1.46 -4.91 -14.51
CA THR A 313 0.01 -4.75 -14.60
C THR A 313 -0.34 -3.29 -14.82
N ASP A 314 -1.48 -3.06 -15.47
CA ASP A 314 -2.01 -1.73 -15.69
C ASP A 314 -2.46 -1.08 -14.38
N ASN A 315 -2.48 0.24 -14.37
CA ASN A 315 -2.95 1.08 -13.28
C ASN A 315 -3.84 2.19 -13.87
N PRO A 316 -4.65 2.92 -13.08
CA PRO A 316 -5.31 4.11 -13.59
C PRO A 316 -4.32 5.11 -14.19
N GLU A 317 -4.72 5.77 -15.27
CA GLU A 317 -3.89 6.81 -15.86
C GLU A 317 -3.70 8.00 -14.92
N ALA A 318 -2.59 8.70 -15.06
CA ALA A 318 -2.27 9.86 -14.22
C ALA A 318 -3.36 10.94 -14.25
N ASN A 319 -4.02 11.14 -15.39
CA ASN A 319 -5.11 12.11 -15.53
C ASN A 319 -6.38 11.65 -14.82
N ASP A 320 -6.68 10.34 -14.83
CA ASP A 320 -7.83 9.78 -14.11
C ASP A 320 -7.65 9.95 -12.61
N ASP A 321 -6.45 9.72 -12.10
CA ASP A 321 -6.12 9.92 -10.69
C ASP A 321 -6.26 11.39 -10.27
N ARG A 322 -5.78 12.34 -11.09
CA ARG A 322 -5.96 13.78 -10.83
C ARG A 322 -7.44 14.15 -10.80
N ALA A 323 -8.22 13.70 -11.79
CA ALA A 323 -9.65 13.97 -11.87
C ALA A 323 -10.39 13.37 -10.66
N LEU A 324 -10.04 12.17 -10.21
CA LEU A 324 -10.63 11.57 -9.02
C LEU A 324 -10.31 12.36 -7.75
N LEU A 325 -9.03 12.71 -7.54
CA LEU A 325 -8.61 13.48 -6.36
C LEU A 325 -9.27 14.88 -6.34
N GLU A 326 -9.34 15.56 -7.48
CA GLU A 326 -10.04 16.84 -7.62
C GLU A 326 -11.54 16.71 -7.32
N LYS A 327 -12.22 15.72 -7.91
CA LYS A 327 -13.64 15.40 -7.65
C LYS A 327 -13.93 15.18 -6.16
N LEU A 328 -12.98 14.58 -5.43
CA LEU A 328 -13.10 14.30 -4.00
C LEU A 328 -12.60 15.46 -3.11
N GLY A 329 -12.06 16.53 -3.70
CA GLY A 329 -11.47 17.65 -2.95
C GLY A 329 -10.23 17.25 -2.14
N LEU A 330 -9.52 16.19 -2.56
CA LEU A 330 -8.31 15.71 -1.91
C LEU A 330 -7.08 16.40 -2.48
N ARG A 331 -6.17 16.80 -1.60
CA ARG A 331 -4.89 17.44 -1.98
C ARG A 331 -3.79 16.39 -2.09
N THR A 332 -2.84 16.61 -2.97
CA THR A 332 -1.63 15.80 -3.06
C THR A 332 -0.55 16.34 -2.14
N ARG A 333 0.23 15.44 -1.53
CA ARG A 333 1.38 15.81 -0.71
C ARG A 333 2.40 16.55 -1.58
N GLY A 334 2.86 17.73 -1.13
CA GLY A 334 3.81 18.55 -1.86
C GLY A 334 3.19 19.53 -2.87
N ALA A 335 1.87 19.55 -3.05
CA ALA A 335 1.22 20.62 -3.77
C ALA A 335 1.42 21.94 -3.01
N VAL A 336 2.05 22.91 -3.67
CA VAL A 336 2.15 24.27 -3.12
C VAL A 336 0.72 24.82 -3.02
N LEU A 337 0.34 25.27 -1.84
CA LEU A 337 -0.90 26.03 -1.65
C LEU A 337 -0.78 27.32 -2.49
N GLU A 338 -1.31 27.34 -3.71
CA GLU A 338 -1.70 28.60 -4.29
C GLU A 338 -2.78 29.16 -3.36
N SER A 339 -2.38 30.18 -2.62
CA SER A 339 -3.29 30.95 -1.78
C SER A 339 -4.44 31.41 -2.68
N VAL A 340 -5.62 30.81 -2.49
CA VAL A 340 -6.85 31.41 -2.97
C VAL A 340 -6.96 32.75 -2.26
N GLN A 341 -6.48 33.80 -2.91
CA GLN A 341 -6.86 35.16 -2.55
C GLN A 341 -8.39 35.18 -2.68
N LYS A 342 -9.04 35.12 -1.53
CA LYS A 342 -10.43 35.55 -1.44
C LYS A 342 -10.43 37.02 -1.91
N GLU A 343 -10.82 37.23 -3.17
CA GLU A 343 -11.32 38.52 -3.58
C GLU A 343 -12.47 38.83 -2.64
N SER A 344 -12.21 39.73 -1.73
CA SER A 344 -13.27 40.34 -0.94
C SER A 344 -14.19 41.08 -1.92
N CYS A 345 -15.32 40.45 -2.27
CA CYS A 345 -16.43 41.22 -2.82
C CYS A 345 -16.79 42.29 -1.83
N GLY A 346 -16.37 43.51 -2.11
CA GLY A 346 -16.89 44.70 -1.50
C GLY A 346 -18.33 44.90 -2.01
N CYS A 347 -19.25 44.86 -1.10
CA CYS A 347 -20.56 45.55 -1.18
C CYS A 347 -20.75 46.28 0.13
#